data_f5bea40f1bb072d29cb50260573927b4
#
_entry.id   f5bea40f1bb072d29cb50260573927b4
#
_cell.length_a   1.000
_cell.length_b   1.000
_cell.length_c   1.000
_cell.angle_alpha   90.00
_cell.angle_beta   90.00
_cell.angle_gamma   90.00
#
_symmetry.space_group_name_H-M   'P 1'
#
loop_
_entity.id
_entity.type
_entity.pdbx_description
1 polymer ?
#
loop_
_entity_poly.entity_id
_entity_poly.type
_entity_poly.pdbx_seq_one_letter_code
_entity_poly.pdbx_strand_id
1 'polypeptide(L)'
;MSQKLYNMKFAAVYLALIAKVERKGGKAESVHQVTSWLTGYEVSDVLACLDRDVTYGDFFRQAPYYVPELIAITGKICGVRIEEIDDPLMQEIRRLDKLVDWLAKGKTSQQVLEKYEKHK
;
A
#
# COMPACT_ATOMS: atom_id res chain seq x y z
N MET A 1 -3.50 -19.02 3.41
CA MET A 1 -4.18 -17.73 3.50
C MET A 1 -3.45 -16.66 2.74
N SER A 2 -2.16 -16.52 2.96
CA SER A 2 -1.34 -15.57 2.21
C SER A 2 -1.38 -15.83 0.72
N GLN A 3 -1.35 -17.10 0.30
CA GLN A 3 -1.37 -17.46 -1.12
C GLN A 3 -2.60 -16.93 -1.85
N LYS A 4 -3.76 -16.95 -1.20
CA LYS A 4 -4.97 -16.47 -1.83
C LYS A 4 -4.86 -14.99 -2.20
N LEU A 5 -4.37 -14.17 -1.26
CA LEU A 5 -4.20 -12.74 -1.48
C LEU A 5 -3.16 -12.48 -2.58
N TYR A 6 -2.03 -13.20 -2.54
CA TYR A 6 -0.98 -13.05 -3.54
C TYR A 6 -1.47 -13.33 -4.95
N ASN A 7 -2.39 -14.29 -5.09
CA ASN A 7 -2.89 -14.72 -6.39
C ASN A 7 -4.07 -13.90 -6.91
N MET A 8 -4.62 -12.98 -6.10
CA MET A 8 -5.68 -12.10 -6.54
C MET A 8 -5.13 -11.09 -7.54
N LYS A 9 -5.96 -10.66 -8.48
CA LYS A 9 -5.55 -9.63 -9.43
C LYS A 9 -5.26 -8.33 -8.70
N PHE A 10 -4.15 -7.68 -9.07
CA PHE A 10 -3.81 -6.37 -8.52
C PHE A 10 -4.99 -5.41 -8.63
N ALA A 11 -5.61 -5.34 -9.81
CA ALA A 11 -6.72 -4.41 -10.03
C ALA A 11 -7.86 -4.64 -9.05
N ALA A 12 -8.20 -5.89 -8.76
CA ALA A 12 -9.31 -6.19 -7.85
C ALA A 12 -9.03 -5.67 -6.44
N VAL A 13 -7.83 -5.94 -5.92
CA VAL A 13 -7.47 -5.52 -4.56
C VAL A 13 -7.28 -4.01 -4.49
N TYR A 14 -6.57 -3.46 -5.46
CA TYR A 14 -6.23 -2.03 -5.46
C TYR A 14 -7.47 -1.16 -5.58
N LEU A 15 -8.41 -1.52 -6.46
CA LEU A 15 -9.66 -0.77 -6.60
C LEU A 15 -10.49 -0.82 -5.31
N ALA A 16 -10.40 -1.92 -4.55
CA ALA A 16 -11.07 -2.02 -3.26
C ALA A 16 -10.45 -1.04 -2.25
N LEU A 17 -9.14 -0.86 -2.28
CA LEU A 17 -8.47 0.12 -1.41
C LEU A 17 -8.91 1.54 -1.77
N ILE A 18 -8.99 1.85 -3.05
CA ILE A 18 -9.47 3.15 -3.51
C ILE A 18 -10.91 3.39 -3.04
N ALA A 19 -11.77 2.40 -3.21
CA ALA A 19 -13.16 2.51 -2.78
C ALA A 19 -13.28 2.78 -1.28
N LYS A 20 -12.43 2.14 -0.47
CA LYS A 20 -12.41 2.36 0.97
C LYS A 20 -12.11 3.82 1.30
N VAL A 21 -11.11 4.39 0.65
CA VAL A 21 -10.71 5.78 0.89
C VAL A 21 -11.79 6.74 0.41
N GLU A 22 -12.36 6.48 -0.77
CA GLU A 22 -13.39 7.35 -1.34
C GLU A 22 -14.66 7.36 -0.49
N ARG A 23 -15.04 6.22 0.09
CA ARG A 23 -16.19 6.17 0.99
C ARG A 23 -16.03 7.07 2.21
N LYS A 24 -14.81 7.36 2.61
CA LYS A 24 -14.50 8.23 3.74
C LYS A 24 -14.21 9.67 3.32
N GLY A 25 -14.43 9.99 2.04
CA GLY A 25 -14.25 11.35 1.53
C GLY A 25 -12.87 11.64 0.98
N GLY A 26 -12.00 10.65 0.91
CA GLY A 26 -10.66 10.82 0.34
C GLY A 26 -10.65 10.65 -1.16
N LYS A 27 -9.45 10.64 -1.73
CA LYS A 27 -9.27 10.63 -3.19
C LYS A 27 -8.41 9.45 -3.63
N ALA A 28 -8.76 8.90 -4.82
CA ALA A 28 -7.96 7.85 -5.44
C ALA A 28 -6.50 8.28 -5.63
N GLU A 29 -6.28 9.54 -6.01
CA GLU A 29 -4.93 10.07 -6.20
C GLU A 29 -4.06 9.90 -4.97
N SER A 30 -4.63 10.07 -3.78
CA SER A 30 -3.88 9.90 -2.53
C SER A 30 -3.38 8.46 -2.38
N VAL A 31 -4.20 7.48 -2.79
CA VAL A 31 -3.79 6.07 -2.76
C VAL A 31 -2.61 5.84 -3.70
N HIS A 32 -2.67 6.42 -4.91
CA HIS A 32 -1.58 6.29 -5.88
C HIS A 32 -0.29 6.89 -5.34
N GLN A 33 -0.38 8.02 -4.65
CA GLN A 33 0.79 8.72 -4.12
C GLN A 33 1.48 7.90 -3.02
N VAL A 34 0.72 7.33 -2.08
CA VAL A 34 1.34 6.54 -1.01
C VAL A 34 1.89 5.23 -1.54
N THR A 35 1.22 4.64 -2.54
CA THR A 35 1.70 3.41 -3.17
C THR A 35 3.03 3.65 -3.89
N SER A 36 3.10 4.73 -4.66
CA SER A 36 4.31 5.13 -5.37
C SER A 36 5.46 5.36 -4.37
N TRP A 37 5.18 6.08 -3.30
CA TRP A 37 6.19 6.38 -2.27
C TRP A 37 6.74 5.09 -1.64
N LEU A 38 5.86 4.14 -1.31
CA LEU A 38 6.27 2.90 -0.64
C LEU A 38 7.10 1.99 -1.56
N THR A 39 6.67 1.83 -2.80
CA THR A 39 7.17 0.79 -3.69
C THR A 39 8.19 1.26 -4.72
N GLY A 40 8.31 2.56 -4.93
CA GLY A 40 9.20 3.09 -5.96
C GLY A 40 8.62 3.08 -7.37
N TYR A 41 7.42 2.54 -7.57
CA TYR A 41 6.75 2.66 -8.86
C TYR A 41 6.38 4.11 -9.13
N GLU A 42 6.52 4.55 -10.38
CA GLU A 42 5.90 5.80 -10.79
C GLU A 42 4.39 5.66 -10.72
N VAL A 43 3.67 6.75 -10.46
CA VAL A 43 2.21 6.70 -10.43
C VAL A 43 1.66 6.16 -11.76
N SER A 44 2.27 6.55 -12.89
CA SER A 44 1.85 6.03 -14.20
C SER A 44 2.00 4.53 -14.30
N ASP A 45 3.03 3.94 -13.68
CA ASP A 45 3.24 2.50 -13.68
C ASP A 45 2.20 1.79 -12.80
N VAL A 46 1.85 2.39 -11.66
CA VAL A 46 0.79 1.84 -10.81
C VAL A 46 -0.52 1.80 -11.58
N LEU A 47 -0.85 2.89 -12.28
CA LEU A 47 -2.07 2.97 -13.07
C LEU A 47 -2.06 1.96 -14.22
N ALA A 48 -0.91 1.78 -14.87
CA ALA A 48 -0.79 0.81 -15.95
C ALA A 48 -1.05 -0.62 -15.47
N CYS A 49 -0.70 -0.93 -14.23
CA CYS A 49 -0.94 -2.25 -13.66
C CYS A 49 -2.43 -2.58 -13.51
N LEU A 50 -3.30 -1.58 -13.49
CA LEU A 50 -4.76 -1.79 -13.44
C LEU A 50 -5.26 -2.45 -14.71
N ASP A 51 -4.58 -2.23 -15.84
CA ASP A 51 -4.98 -2.78 -17.14
C ASP A 51 -4.20 -4.04 -17.50
N ARG A 52 -3.31 -4.49 -16.61
CA ARG A 52 -2.48 -5.68 -16.84
C ARG A 52 -2.97 -6.83 -16.00
N ASP A 53 -2.67 -8.05 -16.46
CA ASP A 53 -3.02 -9.27 -15.75
C ASP A 53 -1.90 -9.62 -14.76
N VAL A 54 -1.70 -8.75 -13.76
CA VAL A 54 -0.68 -8.93 -12.74
C VAL A 54 -1.35 -9.24 -11.41
N THR A 55 -0.76 -10.19 -10.65
CA THR A 55 -1.28 -10.52 -9.34
C THR A 55 -0.79 -9.51 -8.30
N TYR A 56 -1.50 -9.43 -7.19
CA TYR A 56 -1.15 -8.54 -6.10
C TYR A 56 0.24 -8.87 -5.55
N GLY A 57 0.53 -10.17 -5.39
CA GLY A 57 1.86 -10.60 -4.95
C GLY A 57 2.95 -10.18 -5.90
N ASP A 58 2.75 -10.37 -7.20
CA ASP A 58 3.77 -10.02 -8.19
C ASP A 58 3.99 -8.51 -8.27
N PHE A 59 2.94 -7.72 -8.08
CA PHE A 59 3.10 -6.27 -8.02
C PHE A 59 4.15 -5.88 -6.96
N PHE A 60 4.04 -6.48 -5.77
CA PHE A 60 4.99 -6.18 -4.69
C PHE A 60 6.36 -6.82 -4.92
N ARG A 61 6.41 -8.03 -5.53
CA ARG A 61 7.69 -8.67 -5.83
C ARG A 61 8.50 -7.89 -6.84
N GLN A 62 7.84 -7.20 -7.75
CA GLN A 62 8.49 -6.45 -8.84
C GLN A 62 8.69 -4.98 -8.50
N ALA A 63 8.41 -4.57 -7.26
CA ALA A 63 8.56 -3.18 -6.84
C ALA A 63 10.00 -2.71 -7.09
N PRO A 64 10.19 -1.57 -7.78
CA PRO A 64 11.53 -1.12 -8.15
C PRO A 64 12.41 -0.72 -6.97
N TYR A 65 11.80 -0.09 -5.95
CA TYR A 65 12.61 0.42 -4.85
C TYR A 65 11.72 0.72 -3.63
N TYR A 66 11.80 -0.13 -2.62
CA TYR A 66 11.11 0.13 -1.37
C TYR A 66 11.81 1.25 -0.61
N VAL A 67 11.03 2.24 -0.19
CA VAL A 67 11.56 3.39 0.53
C VAL A 67 12.14 2.94 1.88
N PRO A 68 13.35 3.43 2.28
CA PRO A 68 13.93 3.00 3.57
C PRO A 68 13.05 3.32 4.77
N GLU A 69 12.28 4.39 4.70
CA GLU A 69 11.39 4.80 5.79
C GLU A 69 10.26 3.81 6.06
N LEU A 70 10.10 2.81 5.20
CA LEU A 70 9.05 1.79 5.41
C LEU A 70 9.19 1.08 6.75
N ILE A 71 10.39 1.01 7.30
CA ILE A 71 10.63 0.33 8.57
C ILE A 71 9.89 1.01 9.74
N ALA A 72 9.56 2.29 9.60
CA ALA A 72 8.78 3.02 10.60
C ALA A 72 7.28 2.72 10.52
N ILE A 73 6.82 2.04 9.46
CA ILE A 73 5.41 1.70 9.31
C ILE A 73 5.16 0.43 10.12
N THR A 74 4.70 0.61 11.35
CA THR A 74 4.49 -0.46 12.33
C THR A 74 3.09 -0.37 12.91
N GLY A 75 2.79 -1.26 13.84
CA GLY A 75 1.52 -1.26 14.55
C GLY A 75 0.52 -2.24 13.95
N LYS A 76 -0.69 -2.21 14.47
CA LYS A 76 -1.74 -3.14 14.04
C LYS A 76 -2.46 -2.66 12.78
N ILE A 77 -2.70 -3.60 11.90
CA ILE A 77 -3.56 -3.41 10.74
C ILE A 77 -4.16 -4.77 10.40
N CYS A 78 -5.45 -4.80 10.11
CA CYS A 78 -6.16 -6.04 9.76
C CYS A 78 -5.96 -7.13 10.82
N GLY A 79 -5.88 -6.75 12.10
CA GLY A 79 -5.75 -7.68 13.21
C GLY A 79 -4.37 -8.25 13.46
N VAL A 80 -3.34 -7.79 12.73
CA VAL A 80 -1.97 -8.26 12.91
C VAL A 80 -1.03 -7.09 13.16
N ARG A 81 0.09 -7.36 13.85
CA ARG A 81 1.16 -6.37 14.01
C ARG A 81 2.15 -6.52 12.86
N ILE A 82 2.36 -5.43 12.14
CA ILE A 82 3.22 -5.44 10.94
C ILE A 82 4.62 -5.95 11.28
N GLU A 83 5.19 -5.46 12.38
CA GLU A 83 6.56 -5.81 12.76
C GLU A 83 6.72 -7.27 13.16
N GLU A 84 5.62 -7.98 13.41
CA GLU A 84 5.66 -9.39 13.80
C GLU A 84 5.39 -10.35 12.63
N ILE A 85 5.16 -9.81 11.43
CA ILE A 85 4.88 -10.65 10.26
C ILE A 85 6.19 -11.25 9.74
N ASP A 86 6.26 -12.58 9.64
CA ASP A 86 7.47 -13.28 9.21
C ASP A 86 7.75 -13.16 7.73
N ASP A 87 6.69 -13.17 6.90
CA ASP A 87 6.84 -13.12 5.45
C ASP A 87 7.06 -11.67 5.00
N PRO A 88 8.25 -11.35 4.45
CA PRO A 88 8.55 -9.98 4.03
C PRO A 88 7.56 -9.43 3.00
N LEU A 89 7.06 -10.29 2.11
CA LEU A 89 6.10 -9.84 1.10
C LEU A 89 4.79 -9.42 1.75
N MET A 90 4.32 -10.21 2.72
CA MET A 90 3.10 -9.85 3.44
C MET A 90 3.31 -8.59 4.28
N GLN A 91 4.50 -8.38 4.82
CA GLN A 91 4.80 -7.13 5.53
C GLN A 91 4.58 -5.92 4.64
N GLU A 92 5.05 -5.97 3.39
CA GLU A 92 4.90 -4.84 2.49
C GLU A 92 3.43 -4.60 2.13
N ILE A 93 2.68 -5.68 1.94
CA ILE A 93 1.25 -5.58 1.69
C ILE A 93 0.55 -4.90 2.87
N ARG A 94 0.87 -5.32 4.09
CA ARG A 94 0.24 -4.75 5.29
C ARG A 94 0.70 -3.31 5.55
N ARG A 95 1.92 -2.96 5.15
CA ARG A 95 2.39 -1.58 5.22
C ARG A 95 1.54 -0.69 4.33
N LEU A 96 1.23 -1.14 3.10
CA LEU A 96 0.35 -0.38 2.23
C LEU A 96 -1.05 -0.26 2.86
N ASP A 97 -1.58 -1.34 3.43
CA ASP A 97 -2.88 -1.27 4.12
C ASP A 97 -2.86 -0.20 5.22
N LYS A 98 -1.76 -0.09 5.94
CA LYS A 98 -1.64 0.90 7.02
C LYS A 98 -1.67 2.33 6.47
N LEU A 99 -0.95 2.58 5.38
CA LEU A 99 -0.96 3.90 4.74
C LEU A 99 -2.37 4.25 4.25
N VAL A 100 -3.04 3.29 3.62
CA VAL A 100 -4.40 3.49 3.13
C VAL A 100 -5.38 3.73 4.29
N ASP A 101 -5.17 3.04 5.41
CA ASP A 101 -6.01 3.24 6.59
C ASP A 101 -5.93 4.68 7.11
N TRP A 102 -4.72 5.27 7.12
CA TRP A 102 -4.58 6.67 7.50
C TRP A 102 -5.34 7.60 6.55
N LEU A 103 -5.30 7.32 5.25
CA LEU A 103 -6.05 8.11 4.27
C LEU A 103 -7.56 7.98 4.52
N ALA A 104 -8.02 6.77 4.83
CA ALA A 104 -9.45 6.55 5.12
C ALA A 104 -9.87 7.27 6.41
N LYS A 105 -8.94 7.56 7.30
CA LYS A 105 -9.21 8.31 8.53
C LYS A 105 -9.17 9.83 8.34
N GLY A 106 -8.98 10.28 7.10
CA GLY A 106 -9.09 11.69 6.78
C GLY A 106 -7.77 12.42 6.57
N LYS A 107 -6.64 11.72 6.68
CA LYS A 107 -5.34 12.37 6.43
C LYS A 107 -5.07 12.51 4.94
N THR A 108 -4.37 13.57 4.56
CA THR A 108 -3.90 13.73 3.19
C THR A 108 -2.69 12.84 2.94
N SER A 109 -2.37 12.57 1.67
CA SER A 109 -1.17 11.81 1.34
C SER A 109 0.08 12.50 1.92
N GLN A 110 0.16 13.82 1.82
CA GLN A 110 1.28 14.56 2.38
C GLN A 110 1.42 14.33 3.88
N GLN A 111 0.32 14.39 4.62
CA GLN A 111 0.34 14.16 6.07
C GLN A 111 0.82 12.75 6.41
N VAL A 112 0.36 11.77 5.65
CA VAL A 112 0.76 10.37 5.88
C VAL A 112 2.27 10.21 5.63
N LEU A 113 2.77 10.72 4.52
CA LEU A 113 4.18 10.59 4.19
C LEU A 113 5.08 11.33 5.17
N GLU A 114 4.70 12.54 5.57
CA GLU A 114 5.47 13.31 6.56
C GLU A 114 5.58 12.58 7.89
N LYS A 115 4.54 11.86 8.28
CA LYS A 115 4.52 11.10 9.52
C LYS A 115 5.70 10.11 9.59
N TYR A 116 6.02 9.49 8.46
CA TYR A 116 7.08 8.48 8.39
C TYR A 116 8.43 9.07 8.01
N GLU A 117 8.44 10.11 7.21
CA GLU A 117 9.69 10.76 6.81
C GLU A 117 10.42 11.43 7.97
N LYS A 118 9.68 11.80 9.00
CA LYS A 118 10.28 12.41 10.20
C LYS A 118 11.14 11.45 11.02
N HIS A 119 11.10 10.17 10.70
CA HIS A 119 11.84 9.15 11.45
C HIS A 119 13.18 8.80 10.82
N LYS A 120 13.68 9.64 9.92
CA LYS A 120 14.97 9.41 9.28
C LYS A 120 16.14 9.49 10.26
#